data_c2e7505743b89641be35e48b0326e876
#
_entry.id   c2e7505743b89641be35e48b0326e876
#
_cell.length_a   1.000
_cell.length_b   1.000
_cell.length_c   1.000
_cell.angle_alpha   90.00
_cell.angle_beta   90.00
_cell.angle_gamma   90.00
#
_symmetry.space_group_name_H-M   'P 1'
#
loop_
_entity.id
_entity.type
_entity.pdbx_description
1 polymer ?
#
loop_
_entity_poly.entity_id
_entity_poly.type
_entity_poly.pdbx_seq_one_letter_code
_entity_poly.pdbx_strand_id
1 'polypeptide(L)'
;MPPNSQGYLCLSAAWIADQLDLPTDVDDPLFVHLLAESALQAGFDRPEMLHEHANGSDLLKEERLAPRAHQIHRNKVSSVSTGINPGDTIYLNAVDRDRMGVSLIQSNASGWGALAFMPKTGISLHNRGIGFSTNPNYQSAYGPGRRPPHTLAPTLVANFDGSLKAVVGTMGGDSQPQIVLQLLARLLLVGQ
;
A
#
# COMPACT_ATOMS: atom_id res chain seq x y z
N MET A 1 1.62 -6.84 5.55
CA MET A 1 1.99 -6.10 6.77
C MET A 1 0.72 -5.60 7.45
N PRO A 2 0.60 -5.79 8.77
CA PRO A 2 -0.54 -5.29 9.52
C PRO A 2 -0.52 -3.75 9.62
N PRO A 3 -1.65 -3.12 10.00
CA PRO A 3 -1.63 -1.74 10.45
C PRO A 3 -0.62 -1.58 11.62
N ASN A 4 0.06 -0.51 11.68
CA ASN A 4 -0.10 0.85 11.12
C ASN A 4 0.50 1.07 9.70
N SER A 5 0.88 0.02 9.00
CA SER A 5 1.26 0.10 7.57
C SER A 5 0.03 0.13 6.66
N GLN A 6 0.11 0.90 5.57
CA GLN A 6 -0.91 0.85 4.51
C GLN A 6 -0.87 -0.43 3.65
N GLY A 7 -0.03 -1.41 3.97
CA GLY A 7 0.14 -2.63 3.16
C GLY A 7 -1.15 -3.42 2.90
N TYR A 8 -2.16 -3.28 3.78
CA TYR A 8 -3.48 -3.86 3.55
C TYR A 8 -4.16 -3.34 2.27
N LEU A 9 -3.84 -2.12 1.84
CA LEU A 9 -4.41 -1.54 0.61
C LEU A 9 -3.96 -2.28 -0.65
N CYS A 10 -2.74 -2.85 -0.65
CA CYS A 10 -2.29 -3.67 -1.77
C CYS A 10 -3.19 -4.90 -1.92
N LEU A 11 -3.55 -5.55 -0.81
CA LEU A 11 -4.41 -6.72 -0.80
C LEU A 11 -5.87 -6.36 -1.09
N SER A 12 -6.39 -5.29 -0.49
CA SER A 12 -7.75 -4.81 -0.73
C SER A 12 -7.96 -4.42 -2.20
N ALA A 13 -7.00 -3.69 -2.78
CA ALA A 13 -7.08 -3.28 -4.17
C ALA A 13 -6.96 -4.48 -5.14
N ALA A 14 -6.09 -5.44 -4.83
CA ALA A 14 -5.96 -6.67 -5.60
C ALA A 14 -7.25 -7.51 -5.54
N TRP A 15 -7.84 -7.66 -4.36
CA TRP A 15 -9.11 -8.36 -4.20
C TRP A 15 -10.24 -7.69 -4.98
N ILE A 16 -10.36 -6.35 -4.91
CA ILE A 16 -11.36 -5.59 -5.67
C ILE A 16 -11.15 -5.78 -7.17
N ALA A 17 -9.90 -5.67 -7.65
CA ALA A 17 -9.57 -5.85 -9.06
C ALA A 17 -9.89 -7.26 -9.57
N ASP A 18 -9.70 -8.28 -8.73
CA ASP A 18 -10.01 -9.69 -9.03
C ASP A 18 -11.52 -9.95 -9.22
N GLN A 19 -12.38 -9.09 -8.63
CA GLN A 19 -13.83 -9.15 -8.84
C GLN A 19 -14.29 -8.50 -10.16
N LEU A 20 -13.37 -7.83 -10.87
CA LEU A 20 -13.68 -7.14 -12.11
C LEU A 20 -13.23 -8.00 -13.31
N ASP A 21 -14.01 -7.96 -14.39
CA ASP A 21 -13.62 -8.56 -15.66
C ASP A 21 -12.57 -7.67 -16.35
N LEU A 22 -11.31 -7.86 -15.97
CA LEU A 22 -10.18 -7.09 -16.51
C LEU A 22 -9.88 -7.52 -17.95
N PRO A 23 -9.60 -6.58 -18.87
CA PRO A 23 -9.07 -6.91 -20.18
C PRO A 23 -7.78 -7.74 -20.07
N THR A 24 -7.58 -8.67 -21.00
CA THR A 24 -6.32 -9.44 -21.09
C THR A 24 -5.19 -8.63 -21.74
N ASP A 25 -5.55 -7.62 -22.53
CA ASP A 25 -4.59 -6.67 -23.08
C ASP A 25 -4.27 -5.58 -22.06
N VAL A 26 -3.04 -5.51 -21.63
CA VAL A 26 -2.55 -4.51 -20.64
C VAL A 26 -2.47 -3.10 -21.21
N ASP A 27 -2.48 -2.97 -22.52
CA ASP A 27 -2.48 -1.68 -23.22
C ASP A 27 -3.90 -1.16 -23.49
N ASP A 28 -4.93 -1.95 -23.18
CA ASP A 28 -6.32 -1.48 -23.20
C ASP A 28 -6.50 -0.40 -22.11
N PRO A 29 -6.95 0.82 -22.46
CA PRO A 29 -7.22 1.88 -21.50
C PRO A 29 -8.14 1.45 -20.35
N LEU A 30 -9.05 0.51 -20.60
CA LEU A 30 -9.96 -0.03 -19.60
C LEU A 30 -9.20 -0.84 -18.52
N PHE A 31 -8.11 -1.54 -18.87
CA PHE A 31 -7.28 -2.25 -17.90
C PHE A 31 -6.73 -1.28 -16.83
N VAL A 32 -6.14 -0.19 -17.28
CA VAL A 32 -5.58 0.83 -16.36
C VAL A 32 -6.69 1.54 -15.58
N HIS A 33 -7.82 1.86 -16.23
CA HIS A 33 -8.97 2.47 -15.59
C HIS A 33 -9.48 1.61 -14.42
N LEU A 34 -9.72 0.33 -14.62
CA LEU A 34 -10.25 -0.57 -13.60
C LEU A 34 -9.26 -0.77 -12.43
N LEU A 35 -7.95 -0.84 -12.71
CA LEU A 35 -6.94 -0.91 -11.65
C LEU A 35 -6.87 0.40 -10.84
N ALA A 36 -6.96 1.57 -11.49
CA ALA A 36 -6.99 2.85 -10.80
C ALA A 36 -8.22 2.98 -9.90
N GLU A 37 -9.41 2.62 -10.40
CA GLU A 37 -10.64 2.61 -9.63
C GLU A 37 -10.57 1.63 -8.43
N SER A 38 -9.97 0.44 -8.63
CA SER A 38 -9.77 -0.53 -7.55
C SER A 38 -8.89 0.05 -6.43
N ALA A 39 -7.83 0.75 -6.78
CA ALA A 39 -6.96 1.39 -5.81
C ALA A 39 -7.67 2.54 -5.06
N LEU A 40 -8.46 3.36 -5.76
CA LEU A 40 -9.26 4.43 -5.17
C LEU A 40 -10.30 3.87 -4.20
N GLN A 41 -11.06 2.86 -4.61
CA GLN A 41 -12.08 2.22 -3.78
C GLN A 41 -11.48 1.48 -2.57
N ALA A 42 -10.28 0.93 -2.69
CA ALA A 42 -9.58 0.32 -1.56
C ALA A 42 -9.19 1.35 -0.49
N GLY A 43 -8.84 2.58 -0.88
CA GLY A 43 -8.09 3.51 -0.04
C GLY A 43 -8.80 4.80 0.36
N PHE A 44 -10.02 5.10 -0.08
CA PHE A 44 -10.66 6.39 0.19
C PHE A 44 -10.89 6.67 1.67
N ASP A 45 -11.11 5.64 2.49
CA ASP A 45 -11.32 5.73 3.94
C ASP A 45 -10.04 5.51 4.77
N ARG A 46 -8.87 5.43 4.11
CA ARG A 46 -7.58 5.21 4.76
C ARG A 46 -7.30 6.16 5.93
N PRO A 47 -7.60 7.48 5.86
CA PRO A 47 -7.35 8.40 6.97
C PRO A 47 -8.05 8.01 8.26
N GLU A 48 -9.22 7.38 8.17
CA GLU A 48 -10.02 6.93 9.31
C GLU A 48 -9.63 5.53 9.76
N MET A 49 -9.33 4.65 8.80
CA MET A 49 -9.14 3.22 9.03
C MET A 49 -7.70 2.83 9.36
N LEU A 50 -6.71 3.65 8.98
CA LEU A 50 -5.31 3.31 9.20
C LEU A 50 -4.80 3.88 10.52
N HIS A 51 -4.72 3.04 11.52
CA HIS A 51 -4.15 3.34 12.84
C HIS A 51 -3.57 2.07 13.48
N GLU A 52 -2.76 2.20 14.52
CA GLU A 52 -2.04 1.08 15.14
C GLU A 52 -2.95 0.01 15.78
N HIS A 53 -4.18 0.35 16.11
CA HIS A 53 -5.15 -0.58 16.70
C HIS A 53 -6.10 -1.19 15.67
N ALA A 54 -5.96 -0.84 14.38
CA ALA A 54 -6.80 -1.42 13.34
C ALA A 54 -6.52 -2.91 13.16
N ASN A 55 -7.55 -3.70 12.98
CA ASN A 55 -7.41 -5.12 12.67
C ASN A 55 -7.26 -5.32 11.16
N GLY A 56 -6.09 -5.77 10.72
CA GLY A 56 -5.82 -6.01 9.31
C GLY A 56 -6.76 -7.04 8.68
N SER A 57 -7.20 -8.05 9.41
CA SER A 57 -8.14 -9.06 8.90
C SER A 57 -9.52 -8.46 8.65
N ASP A 58 -9.98 -7.54 9.49
CA ASP A 58 -11.27 -6.86 9.28
C ASP A 58 -11.23 -5.93 8.08
N LEU A 59 -10.08 -5.32 7.80
CA LEU A 59 -9.89 -4.47 6.62
C LEU A 59 -9.92 -5.25 5.29
N LEU A 60 -9.75 -6.56 5.34
CA LEU A 60 -9.74 -7.46 4.17
C LEU A 60 -11.01 -8.31 4.02
N LYS A 61 -12.01 -8.11 4.88
CA LYS A 61 -13.27 -8.86 4.80
C LYS A 61 -14.03 -8.57 3.51
N GLU A 62 -14.60 -9.61 2.93
CA GLU A 62 -15.43 -9.52 1.73
C GLU A 62 -16.62 -8.58 1.93
N GLU A 63 -17.28 -8.62 3.09
CA GLU A 63 -18.42 -7.73 3.40
C GLU A 63 -18.06 -6.24 3.31
N ARG A 64 -16.77 -5.91 3.52
CA ARG A 64 -16.26 -4.54 3.37
C ARG A 64 -15.87 -4.24 1.92
N LEU A 65 -15.32 -5.19 1.21
CA LEU A 65 -14.70 -4.98 -0.12
C LEU A 65 -15.70 -5.16 -1.26
N ALA A 66 -16.66 -6.10 -1.18
CA ALA A 66 -17.61 -6.37 -2.25
C ALA A 66 -18.48 -5.16 -2.62
N PRO A 67 -19.04 -4.38 -1.67
CA PRO A 67 -19.80 -3.17 -2.03
C PRO A 67 -18.96 -2.13 -2.78
N ARG A 68 -17.64 -2.10 -2.53
CA ARG A 68 -16.70 -1.18 -3.19
C ARG A 68 -16.42 -1.61 -4.63
N ALA A 69 -16.24 -2.91 -4.86
CA ALA A 69 -16.11 -3.46 -6.22
C ALA A 69 -17.35 -3.15 -7.06
N HIS A 70 -18.54 -3.29 -6.50
CA HIS A 70 -19.81 -3.00 -7.19
C HIS A 70 -20.02 -1.52 -7.55
N GLN A 71 -19.28 -0.59 -6.93
CA GLN A 71 -19.35 0.85 -7.26
C GLN A 71 -18.47 1.24 -8.44
N ILE A 72 -17.62 0.32 -8.93
CA ILE A 72 -16.73 0.60 -10.05
C ILE A 72 -17.48 0.44 -11.35
N HIS A 73 -17.42 1.47 -12.20
CA HIS A 73 -18.03 1.50 -13.52
C HIS A 73 -16.96 1.48 -14.61
N ARG A 74 -17.19 0.72 -15.68
CA ARG A 74 -16.25 0.58 -16.80
C ARG A 74 -16.03 1.86 -17.62
N ASN A 75 -16.94 2.82 -17.52
CA ASN A 75 -16.96 4.03 -18.35
C ASN A 75 -17.15 5.33 -17.54
N LYS A 76 -16.99 5.27 -16.22
CA LYS A 76 -17.18 6.42 -15.34
C LYS A 76 -16.16 6.39 -14.22
N VAL A 77 -15.56 7.54 -13.96
CA VAL A 77 -14.63 7.75 -12.85
C VAL A 77 -15.42 7.93 -11.55
N SER A 78 -14.96 7.31 -10.48
CA SER A 78 -15.49 7.51 -9.13
C SER A 78 -15.32 8.94 -8.65
N SER A 79 -16.26 9.42 -7.84
CA SER A 79 -16.17 10.74 -7.19
C SER A 79 -15.27 10.76 -5.96
N VAL A 80 -14.69 9.62 -5.58
CA VAL A 80 -13.75 9.51 -4.46
C VAL A 80 -12.41 10.14 -4.83
N SER A 81 -11.85 10.92 -3.93
CA SER A 81 -10.49 11.46 -4.09
C SER A 81 -9.62 11.06 -2.92
N THR A 82 -8.38 10.73 -3.22
CA THR A 82 -7.34 10.50 -2.21
C THR A 82 -6.26 11.57 -2.37
N GLY A 83 -5.85 12.19 -1.26
CA GLY A 83 -4.67 13.07 -1.27
C GLY A 83 -3.41 12.24 -1.46
N ILE A 84 -2.50 12.71 -2.32
CA ILE A 84 -1.18 12.09 -2.52
C ILE A 84 -0.15 12.95 -1.81
N ASN A 85 0.59 12.37 -0.86
CA ASN A 85 1.75 12.99 -0.25
C ASN A 85 3.02 12.43 -0.87
N PRO A 86 3.86 13.25 -1.53
CA PRO A 86 5.16 12.81 -1.99
C PRO A 86 6.06 12.50 -0.80
N GLY A 87 6.83 11.41 -0.89
CA GLY A 87 7.77 11.01 0.14
C GLY A 87 9.03 10.43 -0.47
N ASP A 88 10.18 10.67 0.18
CA ASP A 88 11.45 10.08 -0.21
C ASP A 88 11.63 8.73 0.47
N THR A 89 11.87 7.71 -0.32
CA THR A 89 11.89 6.31 0.13
C THR A 89 12.86 5.53 -0.75
N ILE A 90 13.51 4.51 -0.18
CA ILE A 90 14.29 3.52 -0.92
C ILE A 90 13.60 2.16 -0.78
N TYR A 91 13.44 1.47 -1.89
CA TYR A 91 13.04 0.07 -1.94
C TYR A 91 14.20 -0.79 -2.41
N LEU A 92 14.46 -1.88 -1.69
CA LEU A 92 15.47 -2.88 -1.98
C LEU A 92 14.84 -4.26 -1.98
N ASN A 93 15.30 -5.13 -2.89
CA ASN A 93 14.98 -6.55 -2.84
C ASN A 93 16.20 -7.39 -3.14
N ALA A 94 16.20 -8.62 -2.64
CA ALA A 94 17.19 -9.62 -2.94
C ALA A 94 16.55 -11.02 -2.85
N VAL A 95 17.03 -11.92 -3.68
CA VAL A 95 16.66 -13.35 -3.63
C VAL A 95 17.95 -14.14 -3.77
N ASP A 96 18.20 -15.06 -2.84
CA ASP A 96 19.37 -15.94 -2.91
C ASP A 96 19.08 -17.21 -3.74
N ARG A 97 20.14 -18.06 -3.88
CA ARG A 97 20.05 -19.33 -4.62
C ARG A 97 19.06 -20.32 -4.02
N ASP A 98 18.79 -20.22 -2.73
CA ASP A 98 17.89 -21.10 -1.99
C ASP A 98 16.46 -20.55 -1.99
N ARG A 99 16.20 -19.49 -2.77
CA ARG A 99 14.90 -18.79 -2.92
C ARG A 99 14.45 -18.07 -1.66
N MET A 100 15.37 -17.71 -0.75
CA MET A 100 15.08 -16.80 0.35
C MET A 100 14.94 -15.37 -0.22
N GLY A 101 13.76 -14.80 -0.07
CA GLY A 101 13.44 -13.45 -0.58
C GLY A 101 13.42 -12.41 0.53
N VAL A 102 14.01 -11.26 0.26
CA VAL A 102 13.94 -10.07 1.11
C VAL A 102 13.27 -8.93 0.35
N SER A 103 12.24 -8.33 0.96
CA SER A 103 11.59 -7.12 0.50
C SER A 103 11.75 -6.06 1.58
N LEU A 104 12.54 -5.01 1.31
CA LEU A 104 12.93 -4.01 2.30
C LEU A 104 12.61 -2.61 1.81
N ILE A 105 11.94 -1.84 2.66
CA ILE A 105 11.69 -0.42 2.44
C ILE A 105 12.26 0.39 3.60
N GLN A 106 13.05 1.41 3.27
CA GLN A 106 13.58 2.38 4.24
C GLN A 106 13.19 3.79 3.82
N SER A 107 12.78 4.61 4.80
CA SER A 107 12.34 5.98 4.53
C SER A 107 12.49 6.86 5.77
N ASN A 108 12.91 8.09 5.54
CA ASN A 108 12.88 9.15 6.55
C ASN A 108 11.51 9.84 6.66
N ALA A 109 10.54 9.39 5.92
CA ALA A 109 9.16 9.86 5.75
C ALA A 109 9.05 11.02 4.77
N SER A 110 9.31 12.25 5.13
CA SER A 110 9.24 13.41 4.23
C SER A 110 10.60 14.09 4.14
N GLY A 111 11.07 14.31 2.92
CA GLY A 111 12.36 14.92 2.65
C GLY A 111 13.50 14.20 3.41
N TRP A 112 14.38 14.95 4.01
CA TRP A 112 15.52 14.44 4.79
C TRP A 112 15.17 14.02 6.22
N GLY A 113 13.90 13.82 6.53
CA GLY A 113 13.44 13.46 7.87
C GLY A 113 13.40 14.65 8.83
N ALA A 114 13.75 14.43 10.09
CA ALA A 114 13.70 15.44 11.13
C ALA A 114 14.86 16.45 11.10
N LEU A 115 15.76 16.36 10.13
CA LEU A 115 16.99 17.15 10.03
C LEU A 115 17.86 17.05 11.29
N ALA A 116 17.72 15.97 12.03
CA ALA A 116 18.48 15.64 13.23
C ALA A 116 19.30 14.37 12.99
N PHE A 117 20.56 14.42 13.37
CA PHE A 117 21.52 13.36 13.16
C PHE A 117 22.15 12.96 14.50
N MET A 118 22.28 11.66 14.71
CA MET A 118 22.91 11.10 15.91
C MET A 118 24.38 10.74 15.65
N PRO A 119 25.35 11.59 16.05
CA PRO A 119 26.75 11.41 15.66
C PRO A 119 27.36 10.07 16.11
N LYS A 120 26.92 9.55 17.25
CA LYS A 120 27.45 8.29 17.82
C LYS A 120 27.03 7.05 17.05
N THR A 121 25.88 7.07 16.38
CA THR A 121 25.30 5.91 15.68
C THR A 121 25.29 6.07 14.17
N GLY A 122 25.54 7.29 13.65
CA GLY A 122 25.43 7.58 12.22
C GLY A 122 23.99 7.62 11.69
N ILE A 123 22.98 7.70 12.57
CA ILE A 123 21.57 7.62 12.19
C ILE A 123 20.98 9.02 12.00
N SER A 124 20.42 9.27 10.82
CA SER A 124 19.50 10.39 10.60
C SER A 124 18.11 10.03 11.09
N LEU A 125 17.50 10.91 11.86
CA LEU A 125 16.17 10.65 12.43
C LEU A 125 15.07 10.95 11.41
N HIS A 126 14.13 10.02 11.27
CA HIS A 126 12.94 10.21 10.45
C HIS A 126 11.94 11.18 11.10
N ASN A 127 11.06 11.76 10.30
CA ASN A 127 9.95 12.61 10.75
C ASN A 127 8.59 11.93 10.62
N ARG A 128 8.53 10.59 10.78
CA ARG A 128 7.32 9.77 10.57
C ARG A 128 6.12 10.20 11.44
N GLY A 129 6.35 10.97 12.51
CA GLY A 129 5.29 11.58 13.31
C GLY A 129 4.30 12.46 12.54
N ILE A 130 4.65 12.93 11.33
CA ILE A 130 3.72 13.63 10.43
C ILE A 130 2.50 12.77 10.04
N GLY A 131 2.57 11.45 10.20
CA GLY A 131 1.44 10.54 9.97
C GLY A 131 0.35 10.57 11.05
N PHE A 132 0.62 11.15 12.20
CA PHE A 132 -0.40 11.34 13.23
C PHE A 132 -1.42 12.39 12.84
N SER A 133 -2.69 12.18 13.23
CA SER A 133 -3.68 13.24 13.19
C SER A 133 -3.50 14.20 14.38
N THR A 134 -3.65 15.49 14.12
CA THR A 134 -3.76 16.52 15.17
C THR A 134 -5.19 16.63 15.73
N ASN A 135 -6.17 16.02 15.07
CA ASN A 135 -7.54 15.93 15.57
C ASN A 135 -7.65 14.80 16.60
N PRO A 136 -7.97 15.10 17.87
CA PRO A 136 -8.01 14.10 18.93
C PRO A 136 -9.13 13.06 18.77
N ASN A 137 -10.11 13.33 17.89
CA ASN A 137 -11.21 12.40 17.62
C ASN A 137 -10.84 11.26 16.67
N TYR A 138 -9.69 11.37 15.96
CA TYR A 138 -9.23 10.29 15.11
C TYR A 138 -8.47 9.22 15.88
N GLN A 139 -8.65 7.96 15.50
CA GLN A 139 -7.90 6.82 16.07
C GLN A 139 -6.38 6.95 15.84
N SER A 140 -5.98 7.65 14.79
CA SER A 140 -4.57 7.97 14.48
C SER A 140 -4.07 9.25 15.16
N ALA A 141 -4.80 9.79 16.16
CA ALA A 141 -4.39 10.99 16.85
C ALA A 141 -3.04 10.81 17.56
N TYR A 142 -2.25 11.88 17.58
CA TYR A 142 -0.99 11.92 18.32
C TYR A 142 -1.22 11.64 19.82
N GLY A 143 -0.31 10.85 20.40
CA GLY A 143 -0.36 10.54 21.83
C GLY A 143 0.87 9.79 22.32
N PRO A 144 1.10 9.75 23.64
CA PRO A 144 2.23 9.03 24.24
C PRO A 144 2.21 7.53 23.88
N GLY A 145 3.38 6.98 23.52
CA GLY A 145 3.55 5.56 23.24
C GLY A 145 2.90 5.06 21.96
N ARG A 146 2.27 5.94 21.15
CA ARG A 146 1.60 5.58 19.91
C ARG A 146 2.55 5.51 18.71
N ARG A 147 2.20 4.68 17.74
CA ARG A 147 2.87 4.54 16.46
C ARG A 147 2.04 5.22 15.35
N PRO A 148 2.65 6.11 14.54
CA PRO A 148 1.94 6.78 13.46
C PRO A 148 1.59 5.81 12.33
N PRO A 149 0.49 6.07 11.59
CA PRO A 149 0.27 5.48 10.27
C PRO A 149 1.47 5.73 9.36
N HIS A 150 1.76 4.76 8.49
CA HIS A 150 2.85 4.91 7.52
C HIS A 150 2.58 4.19 6.19
N THR A 151 3.33 4.58 5.18
CA THR A 151 3.12 4.18 3.79
C THR A 151 3.95 2.97 3.34
N LEU A 152 4.84 2.44 4.16
CA LEU A 152 5.77 1.39 3.77
C LEU A 152 5.03 0.05 3.57
N ALA A 153 5.08 -0.48 2.34
CA ALA A 153 4.38 -1.70 1.94
C ALA A 153 5.30 -2.69 1.21
N PRO A 154 6.33 -3.26 1.88
CA PRO A 154 7.14 -4.32 1.28
C PRO A 154 6.26 -5.56 1.06
N THR A 155 6.35 -6.14 -0.14
CA THR A 155 5.47 -7.22 -0.58
C THR A 155 6.27 -8.44 -1.00
N LEU A 156 5.81 -9.62 -0.63
CA LEU A 156 6.24 -10.92 -1.14
C LEU A 156 5.03 -11.60 -1.76
N VAL A 157 5.26 -12.26 -2.90
CA VAL A 157 4.27 -13.10 -3.57
C VAL A 157 4.71 -14.55 -3.43
N ALA A 158 3.85 -15.39 -2.88
CA ALA A 158 4.09 -16.81 -2.74
C ALA A 158 3.17 -17.61 -3.67
N ASN A 159 3.62 -18.78 -4.10
CA ASN A 159 2.78 -19.79 -4.69
C ASN A 159 1.90 -20.45 -3.60
N PHE A 160 0.90 -21.23 -4.00
CA PHE A 160 0.01 -21.93 -3.08
C PHE A 160 0.73 -22.96 -2.19
N ASP A 161 1.89 -23.45 -2.61
CA ASP A 161 2.75 -24.34 -1.84
C ASP A 161 3.66 -23.61 -0.83
N GLY A 162 3.55 -22.27 -0.76
CA GLY A 162 4.35 -21.42 0.10
C GLY A 162 5.71 -21.02 -0.47
N SER A 163 6.12 -21.53 -1.63
CA SER A 163 7.37 -21.14 -2.29
C SER A 163 7.31 -19.71 -2.80
N LEU A 164 8.46 -19.03 -2.81
CA LEU A 164 8.56 -17.66 -3.29
C LEU A 164 8.30 -17.59 -4.81
N LYS A 165 7.29 -16.82 -5.21
CA LYS A 165 7.03 -16.48 -6.62
C LYS A 165 7.73 -15.21 -7.04
N ALA A 166 7.56 -14.12 -6.29
CA ALA A 166 8.17 -12.83 -6.60
C ALA A 166 8.39 -11.99 -5.33
N VAL A 167 9.33 -11.06 -5.43
CA VAL A 167 9.53 -9.99 -4.46
C VAL A 167 9.19 -8.68 -5.15
N VAL A 168 8.18 -7.96 -4.64
CA VAL A 168 7.62 -6.78 -5.29
C VAL A 168 7.59 -5.62 -4.31
N GLY A 169 7.87 -4.44 -4.79
CA GLY A 169 7.73 -3.22 -4.01
C GLY A 169 8.18 -2.01 -4.78
N THR A 170 7.95 -0.87 -4.19
CA THR A 170 8.26 0.41 -4.81
C THR A 170 8.47 1.47 -3.73
N MET A 171 9.04 2.59 -4.11
CA MET A 171 8.91 3.86 -3.40
C MET A 171 7.71 4.63 -3.95
N GLY A 172 7.29 5.73 -3.31
CA GLY A 172 6.21 6.58 -3.81
C GLY A 172 5.14 6.94 -2.77
N GLY A 173 5.43 6.75 -1.48
CA GLY A 173 4.51 7.17 -0.41
C GLY A 173 3.12 6.56 -0.56
N ASP A 174 2.11 7.40 -0.69
CA ASP A 174 0.71 7.00 -0.80
C ASP A 174 0.39 6.25 -2.12
N SER A 175 1.23 6.38 -3.14
CA SER A 175 1.05 5.70 -4.44
C SER A 175 1.47 4.22 -4.42
N GLN A 176 2.20 3.76 -3.40
CA GLN A 176 2.73 2.40 -3.37
C GLN A 176 1.67 1.31 -3.62
N PRO A 177 0.47 1.34 -3.00
CA PRO A 177 -0.54 0.32 -3.25
C PRO A 177 -0.98 0.23 -4.71
N GLN A 178 -1.15 1.36 -5.38
CA GLN A 178 -1.53 1.42 -6.78
C GLN A 178 -0.42 0.88 -7.69
N ILE A 179 0.83 1.24 -7.43
CA ILE A 179 1.97 0.74 -8.22
C ILE A 179 2.11 -0.77 -8.03
N VAL A 180 2.05 -1.26 -6.79
CA VAL A 180 2.11 -2.69 -6.48
C VAL A 180 0.96 -3.44 -7.16
N LEU A 181 -0.26 -2.90 -7.12
CA LEU A 181 -1.41 -3.49 -7.81
C LEU A 181 -1.16 -3.67 -9.31
N GLN A 182 -0.66 -2.64 -9.99
CA GLN A 182 -0.36 -2.72 -11.43
C GLN A 182 0.72 -3.76 -11.74
N LEU A 183 1.77 -3.84 -10.92
CA LEU A 183 2.81 -4.86 -11.06
C LEU A 183 2.25 -6.26 -10.84
N LEU A 184 1.42 -6.46 -9.82
CA LEU A 184 0.80 -7.75 -9.53
C LEU A 184 -0.17 -8.17 -10.63
N ALA A 185 -1.01 -7.26 -11.13
CA ALA A 185 -1.95 -7.58 -12.20
C ALA A 185 -1.21 -8.03 -13.47
N ARG A 186 -0.14 -7.35 -13.88
CA ARG A 186 0.67 -7.75 -15.03
C ARG A 186 1.38 -9.08 -14.79
N LEU A 187 1.99 -9.26 -13.64
CA LEU A 187 2.75 -10.47 -13.30
C LEU A 187 1.85 -11.72 -13.16
N LEU A 188 0.68 -11.57 -12.54
CA LEU A 188 -0.14 -12.71 -12.13
C LEU A 188 -1.24 -13.05 -13.12
N LEU A 189 -1.84 -12.04 -13.79
CA LEU A 189 -2.96 -12.24 -14.71
C LEU A 189 -2.50 -12.37 -16.16
N VAL A 190 -1.46 -11.65 -16.56
CA VAL A 190 -1.01 -11.58 -17.94
C VAL A 190 0.32 -12.29 -18.17
N GLY A 191 1.08 -12.56 -17.12
CA GLY A 191 2.35 -13.29 -17.19
C GLY A 191 3.51 -12.46 -17.80
N GLN A 192 3.44 -11.13 -17.72
CA GLN A 192 4.46 -10.20 -18.24
C GLN A 192 5.43 -9.73 -17.17
#